data_43df18d122bf97b23d5dbd63c4e23a3f
#
_entry.id   43df18d122bf97b23d5dbd63c4e23a3f
#
_cell.length_a   1.000
_cell.length_b   1.000
_cell.length_c   1.000
_cell.angle_alpha   90.00
_cell.angle_beta   90.00
_cell.angle_gamma   90.00
#
_symmetry.space_group_name_H-M   'P 1'
#
loop_
_entity.id
_entity.type
_entity.pdbx_description
1 polymer ?
#
loop_
_entity_poly.entity_id
_entity_poly.type
_entity_poly.pdbx_seq_one_letter_code
_entity_poly.pdbx_strand_id
1 'polypeptide(L)'
;INAALPTIQKLINDGGKVILCSHLGKVKEGPNEKESLAPVAKSLSEKLGKEVVFVSDYNVTGEAATAAVEAMKEGDVVLLQNTRFRGKEETKNGEEFSKELADLADDYVCDAFGSSHRAHASVAGVTKFITEKGGSNVVGYLMQKEIDFLGNAVENPVRPFVAILGGAKVAD
;
A
#
# COMPACT_ATOMS: atom_id res chain seq x y z
N ILE A 1 -9.58 6.14 -1.93
CA ILE A 1 -8.59 6.96 -2.65
C ILE A 1 -8.40 8.30 -1.94
N ASN A 2 -9.44 9.11 -1.69
CA ASN A 2 -9.29 10.47 -1.13
C ASN A 2 -8.43 10.52 0.14
N ALA A 3 -8.57 9.55 1.03
CA ALA A 3 -7.83 9.51 2.29
C ALA A 3 -6.32 9.25 2.11
N ALA A 4 -5.91 8.65 1.00
CA ALA A 4 -4.49 8.40 0.68
C ALA A 4 -3.82 9.58 -0.05
N LEU A 5 -4.62 10.51 -0.61
CA LEU A 5 -4.08 11.63 -1.38
C LEU A 5 -3.07 12.50 -0.61
N PRO A 6 -3.28 12.83 0.67
CA PRO A 6 -2.32 13.67 1.40
C PRO A 6 -0.91 13.07 1.44
N THR A 7 -0.79 11.77 1.68
CA THR A 7 0.50 11.07 1.69
C THR A 7 1.13 11.06 0.30
N ILE A 8 0.36 10.69 -0.73
CA ILE A 8 0.83 10.64 -2.12
C ILE A 8 1.30 12.03 -2.57
N GLN A 9 0.50 13.06 -2.31
CA GLN A 9 0.82 14.45 -2.67
C GLN A 9 2.08 14.95 -1.97
N LYS A 10 2.28 14.61 -0.69
CA LYS A 10 3.50 14.96 0.05
C LYS A 10 4.72 14.35 -0.61
N LEU A 11 4.69 13.06 -0.93
CA LEU A 11 5.79 12.37 -1.58
C LEU A 11 6.11 12.94 -2.97
N ILE A 12 5.09 13.28 -3.77
CA ILE A 12 5.24 13.94 -5.07
C ILE A 12 5.90 15.31 -4.89
N ASN A 13 5.41 16.13 -3.95
CA ASN A 13 5.90 17.49 -3.72
C ASN A 13 7.35 17.52 -3.20
N ASP A 14 7.78 16.46 -2.52
CA ASP A 14 9.16 16.29 -2.07
C ASP A 14 10.10 15.78 -3.18
N GLY A 15 9.58 15.59 -4.41
CA GLY A 15 10.35 15.07 -5.55
C GLY A 15 10.49 13.55 -5.58
N GLY A 16 9.76 12.83 -4.75
CA GLY A 16 9.80 11.37 -4.72
C GLY A 16 9.25 10.72 -5.99
N LYS A 17 9.85 9.62 -6.42
CA LYS A 17 9.28 8.68 -7.38
C LYS A 17 8.32 7.77 -6.62
N VAL A 18 7.02 7.93 -6.84
CA VAL A 18 6.00 7.30 -5.99
C VAL A 18 5.49 6.01 -6.60
N ILE A 19 5.83 4.88 -5.99
CA ILE A 19 5.35 3.56 -6.39
C ILE A 19 4.23 3.16 -5.44
N LEU A 20 3.04 2.94 -5.99
CA LEU A 20 1.86 2.56 -5.23
C LEU A 20 1.58 1.07 -5.41
N CYS A 21 1.34 0.38 -4.32
CA CYS A 21 0.81 -0.98 -4.31
C CYS A 21 -0.47 -1.04 -3.47
N SER A 22 -1.42 -1.85 -3.89
CA SER A 22 -2.69 -2.04 -3.19
C SER A 22 -3.32 -3.37 -3.56
N HIS A 23 -4.44 -3.70 -2.90
CA HIS A 23 -5.22 -4.88 -3.24
C HIS A 23 -6.71 -4.55 -3.44
N LEU A 24 -7.38 -5.38 -4.21
CA LEU A 24 -8.82 -5.34 -4.44
C LEU A 24 -9.39 -6.76 -4.38
N GLY A 25 -10.52 -6.94 -3.71
CA GLY A 25 -11.17 -8.24 -3.61
C GLY A 25 -10.38 -9.29 -2.83
N LYS A 26 -10.74 -10.57 -3.05
CA LYS A 26 -10.09 -11.72 -2.39
C LYS A 26 -9.24 -12.56 -3.32
N VAL A 27 -9.39 -12.38 -4.63
CA VAL A 27 -8.64 -13.09 -5.70
C VAL A 27 -8.57 -14.61 -5.44
N LYS A 28 -9.74 -15.26 -5.32
CA LYS A 28 -9.80 -16.68 -4.95
C LYS A 28 -9.40 -17.62 -6.09
N GLU A 29 -9.70 -17.23 -7.33
CA GLU A 29 -9.54 -18.05 -8.55
C GLU A 29 -8.35 -17.60 -9.40
N GLY A 30 -7.45 -16.81 -8.81
CA GLY A 30 -6.30 -16.25 -9.52
C GLY A 30 -6.58 -14.88 -10.17
N PRO A 31 -5.56 -14.31 -10.83
CA PRO A 31 -5.65 -12.99 -11.47
C PRO A 31 -6.78 -12.90 -12.48
N ASN A 32 -7.53 -11.80 -12.43
CA ASN A 32 -8.65 -11.53 -13.36
C ASN A 32 -8.94 -10.04 -13.49
N GLU A 33 -9.56 -9.64 -14.60
CA GLU A 33 -9.85 -8.22 -14.91
C GLU A 33 -10.81 -7.56 -13.92
N LYS A 34 -11.70 -8.30 -13.26
CA LYS A 34 -12.67 -7.72 -12.31
C LYS A 34 -12.00 -7.22 -11.03
N GLU A 35 -10.87 -7.78 -10.70
CA GLU A 35 -10.08 -7.41 -9.53
C GLU A 35 -8.81 -6.62 -9.92
N SER A 36 -8.74 -6.12 -11.18
CA SER A 36 -7.67 -5.24 -11.65
C SER A 36 -7.76 -3.86 -11.01
N LEU A 37 -6.60 -3.24 -10.75
CA LEU A 37 -6.51 -1.89 -10.23
C LEU A 37 -6.55 -0.79 -11.32
N ALA A 38 -6.77 -1.15 -12.59
CA ALA A 38 -6.86 -0.18 -13.68
C ALA A 38 -7.89 0.94 -13.43
N PRO A 39 -9.12 0.67 -12.91
CA PRO A 39 -10.07 1.73 -12.56
C PRO A 39 -9.57 2.64 -11.42
N VAL A 40 -8.75 2.10 -10.52
CA VAL A 40 -8.14 2.86 -9.41
C VAL A 40 -7.10 3.83 -9.96
N ALA A 41 -6.24 3.38 -10.88
CA ALA A 41 -5.25 4.24 -11.55
C ALA A 41 -5.91 5.42 -12.26
N LYS A 42 -6.98 5.16 -13.02
CA LYS A 42 -7.76 6.21 -13.70
C LYS A 42 -8.31 7.24 -12.71
N SER A 43 -9.01 6.78 -11.67
CA SER A 43 -9.58 7.67 -10.65
C SER A 43 -8.50 8.44 -9.88
N LEU A 44 -7.35 7.83 -9.64
CA LEU A 44 -6.23 8.49 -8.96
C LEU A 44 -5.61 9.57 -9.84
N SER A 45 -5.42 9.30 -11.16
CA SER A 45 -4.94 10.29 -12.12
C SER A 45 -5.85 11.53 -12.17
N GLU A 46 -7.17 11.32 -12.23
CA GLU A 46 -8.16 12.40 -12.21
C GLU A 46 -8.05 13.26 -10.94
N LYS A 47 -7.87 12.62 -9.78
CA LYS A 47 -7.79 13.30 -8.47
C LYS A 47 -6.47 14.01 -8.22
N LEU A 48 -5.38 13.49 -8.75
CA LEU A 48 -4.06 14.11 -8.66
C LEU A 48 -3.85 15.20 -9.72
N GLY A 49 -4.68 15.23 -10.78
CA GLY A 49 -4.48 16.12 -11.92
C GLY A 49 -3.21 15.82 -12.71
N LYS A 50 -2.70 14.59 -12.61
CA LYS A 50 -1.50 14.12 -13.31
C LYS A 50 -1.63 12.65 -13.69
N GLU A 51 -0.83 12.21 -14.64
CA GLU A 51 -0.80 10.81 -15.06
C GLU A 51 -0.30 9.91 -13.91
N VAL A 52 -1.01 8.82 -13.69
CA VAL A 52 -0.57 7.67 -12.90
C VAL A 52 -0.34 6.51 -13.86
N VAL A 53 0.89 6.11 -14.04
CA VAL A 53 1.24 4.98 -14.90
C VAL A 53 0.77 3.69 -14.23
N PHE A 54 -0.14 2.99 -14.87
CA PHE A 54 -0.64 1.70 -14.38
C PHE A 54 0.14 0.55 -15.01
N VAL A 55 0.77 -0.27 -14.18
CA VAL A 55 1.46 -1.48 -14.63
C VAL A 55 0.51 -2.66 -14.54
N SER A 56 0.00 -3.12 -15.68
CA SER A 56 -0.98 -4.23 -15.76
C SER A 56 -0.36 -5.63 -15.73
N ASP A 57 0.84 -5.76 -15.17
CA ASP A 57 1.54 -7.04 -15.05
C ASP A 57 0.91 -7.90 -13.95
N TYR A 58 0.43 -9.07 -14.31
CA TYR A 58 -0.17 -10.01 -13.35
C TYR A 58 0.82 -10.62 -12.37
N ASN A 59 2.12 -10.56 -12.67
CA ASN A 59 3.19 -10.89 -11.72
C ASN A 59 3.43 -9.77 -10.70
N VAL A 60 2.80 -8.61 -10.87
CA VAL A 60 2.88 -7.42 -10.00
C VAL A 60 4.27 -6.76 -10.01
N THR A 61 5.32 -7.53 -9.86
CA THR A 61 6.74 -7.12 -9.75
C THR A 61 7.60 -7.64 -10.90
N GLY A 62 6.98 -8.03 -12.04
CA GLY A 62 7.69 -8.56 -13.20
C GLY A 62 8.48 -7.49 -13.98
N GLU A 63 8.96 -7.87 -15.16
CA GLU A 63 9.78 -7.02 -16.03
C GLU A 63 9.10 -5.68 -16.37
N ALA A 64 7.78 -5.70 -16.58
CA ALA A 64 7.02 -4.49 -16.87
C ALA A 64 7.01 -3.51 -15.69
N ALA A 65 6.97 -4.01 -14.44
CA ALA A 65 7.05 -3.18 -13.24
C ALA A 65 8.45 -2.56 -13.10
N THR A 66 9.48 -3.37 -13.26
CA THR A 66 10.88 -2.91 -13.21
C THR A 66 11.12 -1.82 -14.26
N ALA A 67 10.74 -2.06 -15.51
CA ALA A 67 10.92 -1.09 -16.59
C ALA A 67 10.16 0.23 -16.34
N ALA A 68 8.92 0.14 -15.80
CA ALA A 68 8.14 1.31 -15.47
C ALA A 68 8.79 2.14 -14.35
N VAL A 69 9.32 1.48 -13.32
CA VAL A 69 10.01 2.13 -12.19
C VAL A 69 11.34 2.77 -12.63
N GLU A 70 12.12 2.09 -13.45
CA GLU A 70 13.38 2.63 -13.98
C GLU A 70 13.16 3.88 -14.85
N ALA A 71 12.04 3.95 -15.57
CA ALA A 71 11.69 5.09 -16.41
C ALA A 71 11.18 6.31 -15.63
N MET A 72 10.88 6.17 -14.34
CA MET A 72 10.31 7.27 -13.51
C MET A 72 11.27 8.43 -13.35
N LYS A 73 10.69 9.61 -13.33
CA LYS A 73 11.33 10.89 -12.96
C LYS A 73 10.77 11.35 -11.61
N GLU A 74 11.42 12.34 -11.01
CA GLU A 74 10.94 12.98 -9.79
C GLU A 74 9.49 13.45 -9.92
N GLY A 75 8.68 13.10 -8.94
CA GLY A 75 7.25 13.39 -8.90
C GLY A 75 6.37 12.47 -9.72
N ASP A 76 6.90 11.51 -10.48
CA ASP A 76 6.09 10.53 -11.20
C ASP A 76 5.42 9.54 -10.24
N VAL A 77 4.28 9.00 -10.70
CA VAL A 77 3.50 8.04 -9.93
C VAL A 77 3.25 6.79 -10.78
N VAL A 78 3.62 5.65 -10.23
CA VAL A 78 3.33 4.33 -10.79
C VAL A 78 2.38 3.60 -9.84
N LEU A 79 1.34 2.94 -10.36
CA LEU A 79 0.50 2.01 -9.62
C LEU A 79 0.74 0.60 -10.14
N LEU A 80 1.21 -0.28 -9.28
CA LEU A 80 1.34 -1.71 -9.57
C LEU A 80 -0.03 -2.39 -9.64
N GLN A 81 -0.10 -3.56 -10.26
CA GLN A 81 -1.29 -4.39 -10.27
C GLN A 81 -1.60 -4.92 -8.86
N ASN A 82 -2.80 -5.45 -8.69
CA ASN A 82 -3.32 -6.00 -7.44
C ASN A 82 -2.35 -7.00 -6.80
N THR A 83 -1.80 -6.66 -5.62
CA THR A 83 -0.80 -7.50 -4.92
C THR A 83 -1.33 -8.90 -4.63
N ARG A 84 -2.65 -9.07 -4.48
CA ARG A 84 -3.28 -10.38 -4.27
C ARG A 84 -3.26 -11.30 -5.50
N PHE A 85 -2.85 -10.80 -6.65
CA PHE A 85 -2.59 -11.67 -7.82
C PHE A 85 -1.43 -12.64 -7.58
N ARG A 86 -0.54 -12.31 -6.64
CA ARG A 86 0.51 -13.21 -6.14
C ARG A 86 -0.02 -14.28 -5.14
N GLY A 87 -1.31 -14.28 -4.85
CA GLY A 87 -1.98 -15.33 -4.08
C GLY A 87 -1.38 -15.53 -2.67
N LYS A 88 -0.80 -16.72 -2.45
CA LYS A 88 -0.21 -17.07 -1.15
C LYS A 88 1.08 -16.33 -0.85
N GLU A 89 1.84 -15.92 -1.86
CA GLU A 89 3.05 -15.13 -1.68
C GLU A 89 2.73 -13.80 -1.00
N GLU A 90 1.66 -13.14 -1.43
CA GLU A 90 1.15 -11.94 -0.75
C GLU A 90 0.57 -12.29 0.63
N THR A 91 -0.42 -13.20 0.69
CA THR A 91 -1.24 -13.39 1.89
C THR A 91 -0.59 -14.19 3.01
N LYS A 92 0.54 -14.84 2.74
CA LYS A 92 1.34 -15.62 3.69
C LYS A 92 2.75 -15.05 3.89
N ASN A 93 2.93 -13.80 3.54
CA ASN A 93 4.21 -13.11 3.72
C ASN A 93 5.39 -13.82 3.03
N GLY A 94 5.19 -14.20 1.76
CA GLY A 94 6.21 -14.88 0.97
C GLY A 94 7.49 -14.05 0.87
N GLU A 95 8.62 -14.67 1.13
CA GLU A 95 9.92 -13.98 1.20
C GLU A 95 10.34 -13.45 -0.17
N GLU A 96 10.14 -14.24 -1.22
CA GLU A 96 10.49 -13.88 -2.60
C GLU A 96 9.71 -12.63 -3.05
N PHE A 97 8.40 -12.64 -2.95
CA PHE A 97 7.57 -11.49 -3.32
C PHE A 97 7.84 -10.24 -2.45
N SER A 98 8.12 -10.44 -1.17
CA SER A 98 8.50 -9.35 -0.26
C SER A 98 9.80 -8.68 -0.72
N LYS A 99 10.78 -9.49 -1.13
CA LYS A 99 12.05 -8.99 -1.66
C LYS A 99 11.86 -8.29 -3.00
N GLU A 100 11.10 -8.88 -3.94
CA GLU A 100 10.81 -8.27 -5.23
C GLU A 100 10.15 -6.89 -5.08
N LEU A 101 9.19 -6.73 -4.15
CA LEU A 101 8.58 -5.43 -3.84
C LEU A 101 9.62 -4.43 -3.30
N ALA A 102 10.48 -4.87 -2.40
CA ALA A 102 11.52 -4.02 -1.84
C ALA A 102 12.57 -3.61 -2.88
N ASP A 103 12.89 -4.47 -3.83
CA ASP A 103 13.86 -4.19 -4.89
C ASP A 103 13.40 -3.05 -5.82
N LEU A 104 12.09 -2.75 -5.88
CA LEU A 104 11.54 -1.65 -6.67
C LEU A 104 11.69 -0.26 -6.02
N ALA A 105 11.96 -0.16 -4.72
CA ALA A 105 11.92 1.12 -4.01
C ALA A 105 13.05 1.25 -2.99
N ASP A 106 13.44 2.46 -2.63
CA ASP A 106 14.48 2.73 -1.62
C ASP A 106 13.89 2.75 -0.21
N ASP A 107 12.72 3.36 -0.05
CA ASP A 107 12.01 3.52 1.22
C ASP A 107 10.59 2.95 1.13
N TYR A 108 9.99 2.63 2.28
CA TYR A 108 8.63 2.11 2.36
C TYR A 108 7.74 2.98 3.26
N VAL A 109 6.55 3.28 2.75
CA VAL A 109 5.50 4.01 3.48
C VAL A 109 4.27 3.14 3.64
N CYS A 110 3.93 2.77 4.88
CA CYS A 110 2.68 2.08 5.19
C CYS A 110 1.56 3.10 5.41
N ASP A 111 0.57 3.11 4.53
CA ASP A 111 -0.61 3.98 4.66
C ASP A 111 -1.92 3.19 4.57
N ALA A 112 -1.90 1.93 5.01
CA ALA A 112 -2.99 0.96 4.89
C ALA A 112 -3.40 0.39 6.26
N PHE A 113 -4.00 1.23 7.13
CA PHE A 113 -4.41 0.84 8.48
C PHE A 113 -5.29 -0.42 8.50
N GLY A 114 -6.28 -0.50 7.61
CA GLY A 114 -7.19 -1.64 7.52
C GLY A 114 -6.52 -2.99 7.19
N SER A 115 -5.29 -2.99 6.70
CA SER A 115 -4.49 -4.18 6.39
C SER A 115 -3.33 -4.39 7.35
N SER A 116 -3.00 -3.42 8.20
CA SER A 116 -1.80 -3.42 9.06
C SER A 116 -1.77 -4.55 10.08
N HIS A 117 -2.93 -5.11 10.44
CA HIS A 117 -3.06 -6.27 11.33
C HIS A 117 -2.68 -7.62 10.66
N ARG A 118 -2.36 -7.61 9.36
CA ARG A 118 -2.03 -8.81 8.59
C ARG A 118 -0.56 -8.85 8.23
N ALA A 119 0.09 -9.98 8.47
CA ALA A 119 1.43 -10.26 7.97
C ALA A 119 1.37 -10.62 6.47
N HIS A 120 1.10 -9.63 5.62
CA HIS A 120 1.18 -9.76 4.17
C HIS A 120 2.55 -9.32 3.66
N ALA A 121 2.98 -9.83 2.52
CA ALA A 121 4.26 -9.46 1.91
C ALA A 121 4.37 -7.94 1.70
N SER A 122 3.32 -7.32 1.14
CA SER A 122 3.26 -5.88 0.88
C SER A 122 3.09 -5.00 2.13
N VAL A 123 2.89 -5.59 3.31
CA VAL A 123 2.70 -4.86 4.59
C VAL A 123 3.85 -5.13 5.56
N ALA A 124 4.19 -6.40 5.78
CA ALA A 124 5.18 -6.80 6.77
C ALA A 124 6.50 -7.28 6.12
N GLY A 125 6.44 -8.16 5.12
CA GLY A 125 7.64 -8.75 4.53
C GLY A 125 8.55 -7.75 3.86
N VAL A 126 7.98 -6.82 3.11
CA VAL A 126 8.72 -5.76 2.39
C VAL A 126 9.61 -4.95 3.32
N THR A 127 9.17 -4.67 4.57
CA THR A 127 9.92 -3.84 5.51
C THR A 127 11.26 -4.42 5.92
N LYS A 128 11.36 -5.76 6.00
CA LYS A 128 12.62 -6.46 6.28
C LYS A 128 13.67 -6.09 5.24
N PHE A 129 13.33 -6.26 3.96
CA PHE A 129 14.27 -6.06 2.86
C PHE A 129 14.59 -4.57 2.62
N ILE A 130 13.65 -3.67 2.86
CA ILE A 130 13.92 -2.23 2.87
C ILE A 130 14.95 -1.89 3.95
N THR A 131 14.78 -2.40 5.18
CA THR A 131 15.75 -2.20 6.27
C THR A 131 17.12 -2.78 5.94
N GLU A 132 17.19 -4.01 5.41
CA GLU A 132 18.42 -4.69 5.07
C GLU A 132 19.28 -3.92 4.05
N LYS A 133 18.67 -3.17 3.15
CA LYS A 133 19.37 -2.31 2.18
C LYS A 133 19.60 -0.87 2.66
N GLY A 134 19.27 -0.56 3.92
CA GLY A 134 19.49 0.75 4.54
C GLY A 134 18.39 1.77 4.31
N GLY A 135 17.26 1.37 3.74
CA GLY A 135 16.09 2.22 3.56
C GLY A 135 15.25 2.39 4.83
N SER A 136 14.32 3.34 4.79
CA SER A 136 13.43 3.69 5.91
C SER A 136 12.07 3.03 5.76
N ASN A 137 11.47 2.64 6.89
CA ASN A 137 10.09 2.19 6.97
C ASN A 137 9.30 3.18 7.83
N VAL A 138 8.34 3.86 7.24
CA VAL A 138 7.56 4.91 7.91
C VAL A 138 6.07 4.71 7.68
N VAL A 139 5.24 5.47 8.39
CA VAL A 139 3.78 5.50 8.20
C VAL A 139 3.37 6.75 7.44
N GLY A 140 2.30 6.62 6.63
CA GLY A 140 1.68 7.74 5.95
C GLY A 140 0.67 8.46 6.84
N TYR A 141 0.14 9.58 6.36
CA TYR A 141 -0.78 10.44 7.11
C TYR A 141 -2.12 9.78 7.48
N LEU A 142 -2.63 8.86 6.64
CA LEU A 142 -3.83 8.12 6.98
C LEU A 142 -3.58 7.19 8.18
N MET A 143 -2.47 6.46 8.14
CA MET A 143 -2.05 5.58 9.23
C MET A 143 -1.75 6.39 10.50
N GLN A 144 -1.04 7.51 10.39
CA GLN A 144 -0.73 8.40 11.52
C GLN A 144 -2.00 8.89 12.21
N LYS A 145 -3.01 9.31 11.43
CA LYS A 145 -4.29 9.76 11.96
C LYS A 145 -4.98 8.67 12.79
N GLU A 146 -4.97 7.42 12.33
CA GLU A 146 -5.56 6.30 13.07
C GLU A 146 -4.78 6.01 14.37
N ILE A 147 -3.44 6.08 14.32
CA ILE A 147 -2.57 5.92 15.49
C ILE A 147 -2.86 7.00 16.51
N ASP A 148 -2.94 8.26 16.11
CA ASP A 148 -3.20 9.39 17.01
C ASP A 148 -4.57 9.26 17.68
N PHE A 149 -5.62 8.93 16.92
CA PHE A 149 -6.97 8.78 17.47
C PHE A 149 -7.12 7.58 18.41
N LEU A 150 -6.68 6.40 17.96
CA LEU A 150 -6.84 5.17 18.72
C LEU A 150 -5.85 5.10 19.89
N GLY A 151 -4.60 5.51 19.68
CA GLY A 151 -3.59 5.58 20.73
C GLY A 151 -4.03 6.51 21.87
N ASN A 152 -4.44 7.72 21.56
CA ASN A 152 -4.92 8.67 22.57
C ASN A 152 -6.19 8.17 23.29
N ALA A 153 -7.09 7.50 22.57
CA ALA A 153 -8.30 6.94 23.16
C ALA A 153 -8.00 5.83 24.17
N VAL A 154 -6.92 5.08 23.97
CA VAL A 154 -6.52 3.98 24.86
C VAL A 154 -5.61 4.49 26.00
N GLU A 155 -4.61 5.31 25.69
CA GLU A 155 -3.61 5.74 26.67
C GLU A 155 -4.08 6.89 27.56
N ASN A 156 -4.80 7.87 26.99
CA ASN A 156 -5.22 9.09 27.66
C ASN A 156 -6.69 9.43 27.38
N PRO A 157 -7.65 8.57 27.73
CA PRO A 157 -9.06 8.79 27.40
C PRO A 157 -9.65 9.99 28.11
N VAL A 158 -10.29 10.90 27.35
CA VAL A 158 -11.10 11.95 27.93
C VAL A 158 -12.40 11.34 28.49
N ARG A 159 -12.69 11.59 29.76
CA ARG A 159 -13.85 11.03 30.44
C ARG A 159 -15.09 11.94 30.30
N PRO A 160 -16.33 11.39 30.16
CA PRO A 160 -16.64 9.95 30.08
C PRO A 160 -16.20 9.33 28.74
N PHE A 161 -15.57 8.16 28.79
CA PHE A 161 -15.18 7.38 27.63
C PHE A 161 -16.05 6.14 27.50
N VAL A 162 -16.73 6.01 26.36
CA VAL A 162 -17.65 4.89 26.09
C VAL A 162 -17.20 4.19 24.81
N ALA A 163 -16.92 2.91 24.89
CA ALA A 163 -16.64 2.07 23.73
C ALA A 163 -17.89 1.32 23.31
N ILE A 164 -18.26 1.40 22.04
CA ILE A 164 -19.37 0.65 21.45
C ILE A 164 -18.76 -0.36 20.46
N LEU A 165 -18.91 -1.63 20.76
CA LEU A 165 -18.44 -2.73 19.92
C LEU A 165 -19.62 -3.32 19.15
N GLY A 166 -19.51 -3.40 17.84
CA GLY A 166 -20.55 -3.95 16.98
C GLY A 166 -19.98 -4.35 15.60
N GLY A 167 -20.58 -5.33 14.96
CA GLY A 167 -20.21 -5.79 13.64
C GLY A 167 -20.39 -7.30 13.44
N ALA A 168 -20.30 -7.76 12.21
CA ALA A 168 -20.48 -9.16 11.85
C ALA A 168 -19.36 -10.10 12.35
N LYS A 169 -18.25 -9.54 12.84
CA LYS A 169 -17.06 -10.29 13.28
C LYS A 169 -16.56 -9.83 14.66
N VAL A 170 -17.46 -9.52 15.54
CA VAL A 170 -17.09 -9.08 16.92
C VAL A 170 -16.47 -10.20 17.76
N ALA A 171 -16.70 -11.45 17.37
CA ALA A 171 -16.20 -12.62 18.08
C ALA A 171 -14.84 -13.15 17.55
N ASP A 172 -14.36 -12.58 16.45
CA ASP A 172 -13.03 -12.88 15.90
C ASP A 172 -11.97 -11.99 16.59
#